data_f0cbf32bc746a89566f32e641f259843
#
_entry.id   f0cbf32bc746a89566f32e641f259843
#
_cell.length_a   1.000
_cell.length_b   1.000
_cell.length_c   1.000
_cell.angle_alpha   90.00
_cell.angle_beta   90.00
_cell.angle_gamma   90.00
#
_symmetry.space_group_name_H-M   'P 1'
#
loop_
_entity.id
_entity.type
_entity.pdbx_description
1 polymer ?
#
loop_
_entity_poly.entity_id
_entity_poly.type
_entity_poly.pdbx_seq_one_letter_code
_entity_poly.pdbx_strand_id
1 'polypeptide(L)'
;MRWNHVGIKTADLERSIQFYCDIMGFRKLEEVEVLGRLYHFVGNDTVTIEIEECKPADTQADMREHSGLYHLCFTVDDLEKTAADLQSKDVSFMLPPSQFRPDRKIAFIRDPDGVIIQLIQYL
;
A
#
# COMPACT_ATOMS: atom_id res chain seq x y z
N MET A 1 18.48 9.00 -13.19
CA MET A 1 17.46 8.01 -12.82
C MET A 1 16.51 8.67 -11.85
N ARG A 2 15.20 8.49 -11.98
CA ARG A 2 14.17 9.04 -11.07
C ARG A 2 13.16 7.94 -10.74
N TRP A 3 12.60 7.97 -9.54
CA TRP A 3 11.51 7.08 -9.18
C TRP A 3 10.31 7.31 -10.08
N ASN A 4 9.61 6.24 -10.48
CA ASN A 4 8.39 6.32 -11.27
C ASN A 4 7.21 5.69 -10.51
N HIS A 5 7.20 4.37 -10.36
CA HIS A 5 6.14 3.65 -9.65
C HIS A 5 6.65 2.37 -9.00
N VAL A 6 5.82 1.76 -8.16
CA VAL A 6 5.94 0.38 -7.70
C VAL A 6 4.80 -0.43 -8.29
N GLY A 7 5.09 -1.64 -8.77
CA GLY A 7 4.08 -2.58 -9.27
C GLY A 7 3.71 -3.59 -8.19
N ILE A 8 2.41 -3.84 -8.03
CA ILE A 8 1.87 -4.91 -7.21
C ILE A 8 0.91 -5.78 -8.02
N LYS A 9 0.78 -7.04 -7.64
CA LYS A 9 -0.24 -7.94 -8.18
C LYS A 9 -1.32 -8.19 -7.15
N THR A 10 -2.56 -8.30 -7.62
CA THR A 10 -3.73 -8.54 -6.75
C THR A 10 -4.53 -9.74 -7.22
N ALA A 11 -5.04 -10.49 -6.25
CA ALA A 11 -6.00 -11.56 -6.51
C ALA A 11 -7.42 -11.03 -6.75
N ASP A 12 -7.70 -9.79 -6.32
CA ASP A 12 -9.01 -9.14 -6.47
C ASP A 12 -8.79 -7.64 -6.77
N LEU A 13 -8.91 -7.29 -8.05
CA LEU A 13 -8.63 -5.93 -8.54
C LEU A 13 -9.55 -4.89 -7.90
N GLU A 14 -10.86 -5.17 -7.80
CA GLU A 14 -11.83 -4.23 -7.25
C GLU A 14 -11.52 -3.92 -5.77
N ARG A 15 -11.25 -4.95 -4.99
CA ARG A 15 -10.87 -4.83 -3.59
C ARG A 15 -9.55 -4.08 -3.39
N SER A 16 -8.57 -4.33 -4.26
CA SER A 16 -7.29 -3.63 -4.21
C SER A 16 -7.45 -2.14 -4.54
N ILE A 17 -8.18 -1.80 -5.59
CA ILE A 17 -8.46 -0.41 -5.96
C ILE A 17 -9.25 0.29 -4.84
N GLN A 18 -10.27 -0.36 -4.26
CA GLN A 18 -11.02 0.18 -3.12
C GLN A 18 -10.10 0.47 -1.93
N PHE A 19 -9.19 -0.45 -1.61
CA PHE A 19 -8.24 -0.23 -0.52
C PHE A 19 -7.37 1.01 -0.75
N TYR A 20 -6.72 1.11 -1.90
CA TYR A 20 -5.81 2.24 -2.15
C TYR A 20 -6.56 3.56 -2.36
N CYS A 21 -7.75 3.56 -2.98
CA CYS A 21 -8.49 4.79 -3.23
C CYS A 21 -9.38 5.21 -2.05
N ASP A 22 -10.25 4.32 -1.57
CA ASP A 22 -11.27 4.70 -0.57
C ASP A 22 -10.72 4.66 0.85
N ILE A 23 -9.77 3.74 1.14
CA ILE A 23 -9.18 3.58 2.47
C ILE A 23 -7.91 4.41 2.62
N MET A 24 -6.96 4.28 1.70
CA MET A 24 -5.68 5.00 1.76
C MET A 24 -5.74 6.43 1.21
N GLY A 25 -6.82 6.81 0.53
CA GLY A 25 -7.04 8.17 0.04
C GLY A 25 -6.32 8.53 -1.25
N PHE A 26 -5.84 7.54 -2.02
CA PHE A 26 -5.31 7.77 -3.35
C PHE A 26 -6.45 7.94 -4.37
N ARG A 27 -6.10 8.34 -5.60
CA ARG A 27 -7.04 8.45 -6.71
C ARG A 27 -6.61 7.55 -7.87
N LYS A 28 -7.56 7.16 -8.70
CA LYS A 28 -7.25 6.53 -9.99
C LYS A 28 -6.54 7.55 -10.88
N LEU A 29 -5.39 7.15 -11.45
CA LEU A 29 -4.58 8.00 -12.31
C LEU A 29 -4.80 7.66 -13.78
N GLU A 30 -4.57 6.41 -14.16
CA GLU A 30 -4.74 5.94 -15.53
C GLU A 30 -4.96 4.42 -15.58
N GLU A 31 -5.37 3.94 -16.74
CA GLU A 31 -5.47 2.54 -17.10
C GLU A 31 -4.76 2.35 -18.44
N VAL A 32 -3.83 1.39 -18.48
CA VAL A 32 -3.00 1.13 -19.67
C VAL A 32 -3.14 -0.31 -20.09
N GLU A 33 -3.40 -0.56 -21.37
CA GLU A 33 -3.39 -1.89 -21.95
C GLU A 33 -2.06 -2.16 -22.65
N VAL A 34 -1.40 -3.29 -22.27
CA VAL A 34 -0.18 -3.75 -22.92
C VAL A 34 -0.33 -5.25 -23.22
N LEU A 35 -0.26 -5.60 -24.49
CA LEU A 35 -0.37 -7.00 -24.96
C LEU A 35 -1.61 -7.74 -24.44
N GLY A 36 -2.75 -7.05 -24.40
CA GLY A 36 -4.02 -7.60 -23.94
C GLY A 36 -4.18 -7.69 -22.43
N ARG A 37 -3.28 -7.11 -21.65
CA ARG A 37 -3.38 -7.00 -20.18
C ARG A 37 -3.60 -5.57 -19.76
N LEU A 38 -4.50 -5.39 -18.79
CA LEU A 38 -4.78 -4.07 -18.18
C LEU A 38 -3.91 -3.86 -16.95
N TYR A 39 -3.35 -2.67 -16.86
CA TYR A 39 -2.59 -2.16 -15.73
C TYR A 39 -3.28 -0.92 -15.20
N HIS A 40 -3.61 -0.91 -13.93
CA HIS A 40 -4.32 0.18 -13.26
C HIS A 40 -3.35 0.97 -12.40
N PHE A 41 -3.34 2.29 -12.56
CA PHE A 41 -2.47 3.17 -11.79
C PHE A 41 -3.31 3.96 -10.79
N VAL A 42 -2.92 3.90 -9.54
CA VAL A 42 -3.50 4.68 -8.45
C VAL A 42 -2.41 5.46 -7.73
N GLY A 43 -2.75 6.56 -7.09
CA GLY A 43 -1.75 7.35 -6.38
C GLY A 43 -2.18 8.77 -6.11
N ASN A 44 -1.18 9.63 -5.94
CA ASN A 44 -1.32 11.08 -5.78
C ASN A 44 -0.18 11.79 -6.49
N ASP A 45 0.11 13.05 -6.12
CA ASP A 45 1.15 13.84 -6.79
C ASP A 45 2.58 13.35 -6.51
N THR A 46 2.77 12.49 -5.51
CA THR A 46 4.10 12.00 -5.09
C THR A 46 4.27 10.48 -5.19
N VAL A 47 3.18 9.74 -5.23
CA VAL A 47 3.18 8.27 -5.21
C VAL A 47 2.38 7.73 -6.38
N THR A 48 2.93 6.74 -7.06
CA THR A 48 2.23 5.96 -8.10
C THR A 48 2.41 4.47 -7.82
N ILE A 49 1.29 3.75 -7.78
CA ILE A 49 1.22 2.30 -7.62
C ILE A 49 0.52 1.74 -8.86
N GLU A 50 1.22 0.84 -9.56
CA GLU A 50 0.65 0.04 -10.64
C GLU A 50 0.02 -1.22 -10.04
N ILE A 51 -1.21 -1.52 -10.41
CA ILE A 51 -1.95 -2.70 -9.96
C ILE A 51 -2.27 -3.57 -11.17
N GLU A 52 -1.80 -4.83 -11.12
CA GLU A 52 -2.05 -5.87 -12.12
C GLU A 52 -2.78 -7.05 -11.47
N GLU A 53 -3.79 -7.61 -12.14
CA GLU A 53 -4.40 -8.86 -11.68
C GLU A 53 -3.43 -10.04 -11.75
N CYS A 54 -3.45 -10.88 -10.72
CA CYS A 54 -2.74 -12.15 -10.71
C CYS A 54 -3.18 -13.04 -11.87
N LYS A 55 -2.22 -13.83 -12.37
CA LYS A 55 -2.53 -14.99 -13.22
C LYS A 55 -2.91 -16.17 -12.32
N PRO A 56 -3.65 -17.19 -12.85
CA PRO A 56 -4.03 -18.35 -12.05
C PRO A 56 -2.87 -19.11 -11.39
N ALA A 57 -1.67 -19.04 -11.96
CA ALA A 57 -0.47 -19.69 -11.44
C ALA A 57 0.33 -18.82 -10.45
N ASP A 58 -0.03 -17.54 -10.28
CA ASP A 58 0.67 -16.66 -9.36
C ASP A 58 0.32 -17.04 -7.91
N THR A 59 1.32 -17.03 -7.04
CA THR A 59 1.18 -17.33 -5.61
C THR A 59 1.47 -16.10 -4.80
N GLN A 60 0.80 -15.96 -3.65
CA GLN A 60 1.06 -14.87 -2.73
C GLN A 60 2.47 -15.01 -2.12
N ALA A 61 3.26 -13.94 -2.15
CA ALA A 61 4.53 -13.86 -1.45
C ALA A 61 4.33 -13.40 -0.02
N ASP A 62 5.05 -14.01 0.93
CA ASP A 62 5.18 -13.44 2.27
C ASP A 62 6.40 -12.51 2.31
N MET A 63 6.16 -11.21 2.34
CA MET A 63 7.21 -10.19 2.29
C MET A 63 8.15 -10.24 3.51
N ARG A 64 7.82 -10.98 4.57
CA ARG A 64 8.68 -11.19 5.74
C ARG A 64 9.63 -12.38 5.57
N GLU A 65 9.28 -13.32 4.70
CA GLU A 65 9.93 -14.64 4.60
C GLU A 65 10.89 -14.76 3.40
N HIS A 66 10.99 -13.74 2.56
CA HIS A 66 11.88 -13.75 1.40
C HIS A 66 12.77 -12.51 1.35
N SER A 67 13.89 -12.60 0.64
CA SER A 67 14.75 -11.45 0.36
C SER A 67 14.18 -10.62 -0.79
N GLY A 68 14.40 -9.31 -0.76
CA GLY A 68 13.95 -8.37 -1.77
C GLY A 68 13.07 -7.27 -1.17
N LEU A 69 12.02 -6.87 -1.89
CA LEU A 69 11.09 -5.85 -1.42
C LEU A 69 10.39 -6.31 -0.13
N TYR A 70 10.49 -5.49 0.92
CA TYR A 70 9.99 -5.83 2.25
C TYR A 70 8.71 -5.08 2.61
N HIS A 71 8.63 -3.77 2.38
CA HIS A 71 7.43 -2.98 2.63
C HIS A 71 7.41 -1.71 1.78
N LEU A 72 6.22 -1.12 1.65
CA LEU A 72 6.03 0.27 1.24
C LEU A 72 5.98 1.16 2.48
N CYS A 73 6.46 2.39 2.40
CA CYS A 73 6.39 3.32 3.53
C CYS A 73 5.82 4.66 3.08
N PHE A 74 4.80 5.14 3.83
CA PHE A 74 4.19 6.44 3.60
C PHE A 74 4.35 7.32 4.83
N THR A 75 4.72 8.59 4.61
CA THR A 75 4.72 9.61 5.65
C THR A 75 3.33 10.15 5.85
N VAL A 76 2.93 10.31 7.10
CA VAL A 76 1.65 10.93 7.51
C VAL A 76 1.93 12.07 8.49
N ASP A 77 1.06 13.08 8.49
CA ASP A 77 1.23 14.25 9.35
C ASP A 77 0.85 13.95 10.81
N ASP A 78 -0.16 13.09 11.02
CA ASP A 78 -0.66 12.69 12.34
C ASP A 78 -0.99 11.18 12.31
N LEU A 79 -0.12 10.38 12.92
CA LEU A 79 -0.25 8.93 12.89
C LEU A 79 -1.44 8.41 13.72
N GLU A 80 -1.74 9.05 14.84
CA GLU A 80 -2.88 8.64 15.68
C GLU A 80 -4.23 8.91 14.98
N LYS A 81 -4.36 10.08 14.36
CA LYS A 81 -5.54 10.42 13.56
C LYS A 81 -5.68 9.50 12.35
N THR A 82 -4.58 9.24 11.63
CA THR A 82 -4.57 8.32 10.49
C THR A 82 -4.95 6.91 10.92
N ALA A 83 -4.43 6.45 12.06
CA ALA A 83 -4.77 5.13 12.59
C ALA A 83 -6.25 5.02 12.98
N ALA A 84 -6.81 6.04 13.61
CA ALA A 84 -8.24 6.07 13.96
C ALA A 84 -9.12 6.04 12.70
N ASP A 85 -8.76 6.78 11.65
CA ASP A 85 -9.48 6.75 10.36
C ASP A 85 -9.41 5.37 9.71
N LEU A 86 -8.23 4.76 9.65
CA LEU A 86 -8.04 3.41 9.09
C LEU A 86 -8.81 2.35 9.88
N GLN A 87 -8.81 2.43 11.22
CA GLN A 87 -9.59 1.52 12.07
C GLN A 87 -11.10 1.67 11.83
N SER A 88 -11.59 2.89 11.61
CA SER A 88 -13.00 3.13 11.28
C SER A 88 -13.43 2.52 9.94
N LYS A 89 -12.47 2.18 9.10
CA LYS A 89 -12.61 1.49 7.80
C LYS A 89 -12.22 0.01 7.85
N ASP A 90 -12.24 -0.57 9.05
CA ASP A 90 -11.95 -1.99 9.31
C ASP A 90 -10.52 -2.44 8.94
N VAL A 91 -9.55 -1.52 8.89
CA VAL A 91 -8.14 -1.89 8.69
C VAL A 91 -7.53 -2.35 10.01
N SER A 92 -6.96 -3.56 10.00
CA SER A 92 -6.24 -4.11 11.14
C SER A 92 -4.76 -3.74 11.11
N PHE A 93 -4.18 -3.47 12.28
CA PHE A 93 -2.77 -3.15 12.42
C PHE A 93 -1.94 -4.40 12.78
N MET A 94 -0.84 -4.62 12.06
CA MET A 94 0.22 -5.55 12.47
C MET A 94 1.00 -4.99 13.65
N LEU A 95 1.25 -3.67 13.63
CA LEU A 95 1.81 -2.88 14.70
C LEU A 95 0.98 -1.59 14.81
N PRO A 96 0.28 -1.36 15.92
CA PRO A 96 -0.42 -0.10 16.13
C PRO A 96 0.57 1.07 16.28
N PRO A 97 0.11 2.34 16.24
CA PRO A 97 0.98 3.48 16.45
C PRO A 97 1.90 3.31 17.65
N SER A 98 3.21 3.35 17.41
CA SER A 98 4.23 3.06 18.42
C SER A 98 5.42 3.99 18.24
N GLN A 99 6.04 4.38 19.36
CA GLN A 99 7.21 5.23 19.37
C GLN A 99 8.41 4.47 19.96
N PHE A 100 9.35 4.07 19.08
CA PHE A 100 10.59 3.40 19.47
C PHE A 100 11.80 4.35 19.43
N ARG A 101 11.61 5.54 18.83
CA ARG A 101 12.65 6.57 18.71
C ARG A 101 12.06 7.93 19.09
N PRO A 102 12.88 8.84 19.65
CA PRO A 102 12.37 10.15 20.11
C PRO A 102 11.87 11.05 18.97
N ASP A 103 12.32 10.81 17.73
CA ASP A 103 12.09 11.65 16.56
C ASP A 103 10.95 11.19 15.64
N ARG A 104 10.32 10.02 15.94
CA ARG A 104 9.28 9.47 15.06
C ARG A 104 8.38 8.44 15.72
N LYS A 105 7.17 8.33 15.19
CA LYS A 105 6.24 7.22 15.44
C LYS A 105 6.05 6.40 14.18
N ILE A 106 5.79 5.10 14.32
CA ILE A 106 5.51 4.18 13.21
C ILE A 106 4.30 3.30 13.49
N ALA A 107 3.69 2.81 12.42
CA ALA A 107 2.68 1.76 12.46
C ALA A 107 2.84 0.86 11.23
N PHE A 108 2.31 -0.37 11.29
CA PHE A 108 2.28 -1.29 10.16
C PHE A 108 0.88 -1.85 9.95
N ILE A 109 0.45 -1.86 8.69
CA ILE A 109 -0.77 -2.49 8.20
C ILE A 109 -0.45 -3.41 7.02
N ARG A 110 -1.45 -4.13 6.53
CA ARG A 110 -1.38 -4.86 5.26
C ARG A 110 -2.47 -4.40 4.30
N ASP A 111 -2.16 -4.45 3.02
CA ASP A 111 -3.18 -4.36 1.98
C ASP A 111 -3.95 -5.71 1.85
N PRO A 112 -4.99 -5.79 1.01
CA PRO A 112 -5.77 -7.03 0.82
C PRO A 112 -4.97 -8.24 0.32
N ASP A 113 -3.84 -8.03 -0.33
CA ASP A 113 -2.97 -9.09 -0.87
C ASP A 113 -1.77 -9.39 0.04
N GLY A 114 -1.70 -8.78 1.22
CA GLY A 114 -0.65 -9.01 2.21
C GLY A 114 0.60 -8.15 2.04
N VAL A 115 0.57 -7.16 1.14
CA VAL A 115 1.66 -6.17 1.02
C VAL A 115 1.79 -5.41 2.33
N ILE A 116 2.98 -5.42 2.91
CA ILE A 116 3.25 -4.70 4.16
C ILE A 116 3.38 -3.22 3.86
N ILE A 117 2.65 -2.40 4.62
CA ILE A 117 2.68 -0.94 4.53
C ILE A 117 3.06 -0.37 5.88
N GLN A 118 4.17 0.35 5.92
CA GLN A 118 4.57 1.17 7.05
C GLN A 118 3.99 2.57 6.93
N LEU A 119 3.48 3.09 8.04
CA LEU A 119 3.13 4.49 8.19
C LEU A 119 4.13 5.13 9.15
N ILE A 120 4.63 6.32 8.82
CA ILE A 120 5.61 7.04 9.63
C ILE A 120 5.22 8.50 9.82
N GLN A 121 5.30 8.97 11.05
CA GLN A 121 5.20 10.38 11.43
C GLN A 121 6.52 10.81 12.04
N TYR A 122 7.09 11.89 11.53
CA TYR A 122 8.22 12.59 12.15
C TYR A 122 7.71 13.60 13.19
N LEU A 123 8.38 13.67 14.35
CA LEU A 123 8.01 14.50 15.49
C LEU A 123 8.86 15.77 15.54
#